data_ea98c885a62695d0ada632b133a654b4
#
_entry.id   ea98c885a62695d0ada632b133a654b4
#
_cell.length_a   1.000
_cell.length_b   1.000
_cell.length_c   1.000
_cell.angle_alpha   90.00
_cell.angle_beta   90.00
_cell.angle_gamma   90.00
#
_symmetry.space_group_name_H-M   'P 1'
#
loop_
_entity.id
_entity.type
_entity.pdbx_description
1 polymer ?
#
loop_
_entity_poly.entity_id
_entity_poly.type
_entity_poly.pdbx_seq_one_letter_code
_entity_poly.pdbx_strand_id
1 'polypeptide(L)'
;FRYSAEVYWVKDKDKIFYEKYTDKKGKEQVREKKDNANCHMVLVARNYNAIRKLNHIISCAHVDGFYYKPRIDLKLLFELDKDDVYITSACIAGWKYEDAEEVWLKIWKHFGNSFFLEYQTHNSKEQKALNKKIYEMSQKYGIQTIIGLDTHYISKDDCVKRDNLLKRKGLHYEEDGWYMDFPNGKEVYQRMINQTVLPSEEILYAMMNTHVFINGCQDMTYDTGFKIPILDKYKDYDYQKRAEVLHKIL
;
A
#
# COMPACT_ATOMS: atom_id res chain seq x y z
N PHE A 1 8.04 -9.69 12.47
CA PHE A 1 7.48 -8.42 12.00
C PHE A 1 7.94 -8.14 10.57
N ARG A 2 7.04 -7.67 9.71
CA ARG A 2 7.34 -7.28 8.32
C ARG A 2 6.94 -5.82 8.12
N TYR A 3 7.89 -5.01 7.63
CA TYR A 3 7.65 -3.60 7.37
C TYR A 3 7.02 -3.43 5.98
N SER A 4 5.84 -2.83 5.93
CA SER A 4 5.11 -2.63 4.69
C SER A 4 4.39 -1.29 4.67
N ALA A 5 4.07 -0.82 3.48
CA ALA A 5 3.28 0.38 3.28
C ALA A 5 2.30 0.17 2.12
N GLU A 6 1.06 0.57 2.32
CA GLU A 6 0.15 0.83 1.22
C GLU A 6 0.35 2.28 0.78
N VAL A 7 0.71 2.47 -0.47
CA VAL A 7 1.00 3.79 -1.04
C VAL A 7 -0.04 4.18 -2.08
N TYR A 8 -0.29 5.48 -2.20
CA TYR A 8 -1.05 6.03 -3.31
C TYR A 8 -0.10 6.30 -4.48
N TRP A 9 -0.40 5.74 -5.65
CA TRP A 9 0.39 5.99 -6.84
C TRP A 9 -0.44 6.63 -7.95
N VAL A 10 0.25 7.41 -8.78
CA VAL A 10 -0.25 8.05 -10.00
C VAL A 10 0.77 7.84 -11.13
N LYS A 11 0.36 8.04 -12.37
CA LYS A 11 1.28 7.87 -13.51
C LYS A 11 2.42 8.88 -13.50
N ASP A 12 2.10 10.13 -13.19
CA ASP A 12 3.04 11.25 -13.11
C ASP A 12 2.51 12.25 -12.07
N LYS A 13 3.21 12.37 -10.94
CA LYS A 13 2.80 13.23 -9.82
C LYS A 13 2.97 14.72 -10.11
N ASP A 14 3.82 15.05 -11.09
CA ASP A 14 4.18 16.44 -11.41
C ASP A 14 3.37 17.00 -12.59
N LYS A 15 2.71 16.14 -13.37
CA LYS A 15 1.91 16.54 -14.51
C LYS A 15 0.73 17.41 -14.10
N ILE A 16 0.64 18.59 -14.73
CA ILE A 16 -0.45 19.53 -14.51
C ILE A 16 -1.45 19.41 -15.67
N PHE A 17 -2.72 19.37 -15.31
CA PHE A 17 -3.86 19.43 -16.22
C PHE A 17 -4.62 20.74 -16.01
N TYR A 18 -5.24 21.24 -17.05
CA TYR A 18 -6.07 22.43 -16.99
C TYR A 18 -7.54 22.04 -17.17
N GLU A 19 -8.35 22.26 -16.15
CA GLU A 19 -9.78 21.94 -16.15
C GLU A 19 -10.61 23.22 -16.23
N LYS A 20 -11.49 23.30 -17.24
CA LYS A 20 -12.51 24.35 -17.30
C LYS A 20 -13.66 24.01 -16.35
N TYR A 21 -14.11 24.96 -15.58
CA TYR A 21 -15.29 24.82 -14.72
C TYR A 21 -16.09 26.11 -14.68
N THR A 22 -17.36 26.01 -14.36
CA THR A 22 -18.22 27.16 -14.17
C THR A 22 -18.30 27.49 -12.68
N ASP A 23 -17.95 28.70 -12.31
CA ASP A 23 -18.02 29.16 -10.91
C ASP A 23 -19.48 29.38 -10.44
N LYS A 24 -19.65 29.63 -9.16
CA LYS A 24 -20.98 29.86 -8.56
C LYS A 24 -21.74 31.07 -9.13
N LYS A 25 -21.05 31.92 -9.91
CA LYS A 25 -21.61 33.10 -10.58
C LYS A 25 -21.90 32.85 -12.07
N GLY A 26 -21.76 31.63 -12.54
CA GLY A 26 -21.99 31.25 -13.94
C GLY A 26 -20.85 31.63 -14.89
N LYS A 27 -19.67 32.02 -14.40
CA LYS A 27 -18.54 32.42 -15.23
C LYS A 27 -17.61 31.25 -15.47
N GLU A 28 -17.21 31.03 -16.72
CA GLU A 28 -16.17 30.04 -17.05
C GLU A 28 -14.81 30.44 -16.46
N GLN A 29 -14.18 29.51 -15.80
CA GLN A 29 -12.88 29.61 -15.17
C GLN A 29 -12.02 28.43 -15.58
N VAL A 30 -10.69 28.57 -15.43
CA VAL A 30 -9.73 27.49 -15.64
C VAL A 30 -8.98 27.30 -14.33
N ARG A 31 -8.85 26.04 -13.88
CA ARG A 31 -8.02 25.72 -12.72
C ARG A 31 -6.96 24.69 -13.08
N GLU A 32 -5.83 24.79 -12.43
CA GLU A 32 -4.81 23.77 -12.45
C GLU A 32 -5.24 22.56 -11.62
N LYS A 33 -4.98 21.38 -12.13
CA LYS A 33 -5.30 20.12 -11.48
C LYS A 33 -4.16 19.15 -11.70
N LYS A 34 -3.82 18.38 -10.68
CA LYS A 34 -2.90 17.25 -10.80
C LYS A 34 -3.68 15.95 -10.76
N ASP A 35 -3.04 14.85 -11.20
CA ASP A 35 -3.63 13.52 -11.12
C ASP A 35 -3.91 13.14 -9.66
N ASN A 36 -5.15 12.80 -9.36
CA ASN A 36 -5.63 12.39 -8.04
C ASN A 36 -6.33 11.03 -8.06
N ALA A 37 -6.01 10.17 -9.02
CA ALA A 37 -6.56 8.81 -9.08
C ALA A 37 -6.30 8.04 -7.79
N ASN A 38 -5.15 8.32 -7.13
CA ASN A 38 -4.77 7.69 -5.86
C ASN A 38 -4.96 6.18 -5.92
N CYS A 39 -4.32 5.56 -6.91
CA CYS A 39 -4.32 4.10 -7.03
C CYS A 39 -3.51 3.49 -5.89
N HIS A 40 -3.94 2.33 -5.40
CA HIS A 40 -3.26 1.63 -4.31
C HIS A 40 -2.19 0.69 -4.84
N MET A 41 -1.14 0.53 -4.06
CA MET A 41 -0.06 -0.43 -4.24
C MET A 41 0.51 -0.79 -2.87
N VAL A 42 0.81 -2.07 -2.63
CA VAL A 42 1.47 -2.50 -1.40
C VAL A 42 2.95 -2.75 -1.67
N LEU A 43 3.80 -2.16 -0.84
CA LEU A 43 5.25 -2.33 -0.83
C LEU A 43 5.66 -3.03 0.46
N VAL A 44 6.40 -4.12 0.37
CA VAL A 44 6.88 -4.88 1.52
C VAL A 44 8.39 -4.91 1.52
N ALA A 45 9.02 -4.40 2.59
CA ALA A 45 10.46 -4.42 2.74
C ALA A 45 10.97 -5.85 3.00
N ARG A 46 11.99 -6.27 2.26
CA ARG A 46 12.63 -7.58 2.43
C ARG A 46 13.82 -7.55 3.37
N ASN A 47 14.41 -6.37 3.57
CA ASN A 47 15.61 -6.17 4.38
C ASN A 47 15.65 -4.74 4.99
N TYR A 48 16.65 -4.47 5.82
CA TYR A 48 16.82 -3.14 6.45
C TYR A 48 17.06 -2.00 5.46
N ASN A 49 17.77 -2.27 4.37
CA ASN A 49 18.01 -1.26 3.33
C ASN A 49 16.69 -0.81 2.69
N ALA A 50 15.80 -1.77 2.43
CA ALA A 50 14.46 -1.50 1.92
C ALA A 50 13.64 -0.60 2.85
N ILE A 51 13.73 -0.78 4.18
CA ILE A 51 13.02 0.10 5.13
C ILE A 51 13.44 1.55 4.95
N ARG A 52 14.73 1.82 4.81
CA ARG A 52 15.23 3.18 4.58
C ARG A 52 14.73 3.76 3.26
N LYS A 53 14.75 2.95 2.19
CA LYS A 53 14.25 3.36 0.87
C LYS A 53 12.74 3.60 0.90
N LEU A 54 11.95 2.74 1.55
CA LEU A 54 10.50 2.96 1.71
C LEU A 54 10.22 4.23 2.52
N ASN A 55 10.94 4.47 3.61
CA ASN A 55 10.80 5.71 4.37
C ASN A 55 11.13 6.94 3.53
N HIS A 56 12.17 6.87 2.68
CA HIS A 56 12.50 7.94 1.74
C HIS A 56 11.37 8.20 0.75
N ILE A 57 10.85 7.16 0.10
CA ILE A 57 9.73 7.25 -0.86
C ILE A 57 8.47 7.83 -0.20
N ILE A 58 8.13 7.37 1.00
CA ILE A 58 7.00 7.89 1.76
C ILE A 58 7.22 9.38 2.09
N SER A 59 8.43 9.77 2.48
CA SER A 59 8.77 11.17 2.73
C SER A 59 8.64 12.02 1.47
N CYS A 60 9.17 11.57 0.33
CA CYS A 60 9.00 12.24 -0.96
C CYS A 60 7.50 12.36 -1.35
N ALA A 61 6.70 11.31 -1.09
CA ALA A 61 5.26 11.38 -1.34
C ALA A 61 4.56 12.48 -0.54
N HIS A 62 5.00 12.71 0.70
CA HIS A 62 4.43 13.75 1.56
C HIS A 62 4.97 15.15 1.26
N VAL A 63 6.25 15.30 0.92
CA VAL A 63 6.89 16.60 0.69
C VAL A 63 6.62 17.10 -0.74
N ASP A 64 6.93 16.28 -1.73
CA ASP A 64 6.90 16.68 -3.14
C ASP A 64 5.66 16.17 -3.88
N GLY A 65 5.12 15.03 -3.45
CA GLY A 65 4.03 14.33 -4.13
C GLY A 65 2.64 14.67 -3.61
N PHE A 66 2.50 15.53 -2.59
CA PHE A 66 1.22 15.76 -1.94
C PHE A 66 0.25 16.55 -2.84
N TYR A 67 -0.89 15.93 -3.13
CA TYR A 67 -2.04 16.57 -3.75
C TYR A 67 -3.31 15.86 -3.30
N TYR A 68 -4.01 16.37 -2.30
CA TYR A 68 -5.06 15.75 -1.49
C TYR A 68 -4.59 14.50 -0.71
N LYS A 69 -3.67 13.72 -1.27
CA LYS A 69 -3.04 12.53 -0.68
C LYS A 69 -1.54 12.56 -0.99
N PRO A 70 -0.70 11.92 -0.17
CA PRO A 70 0.71 11.71 -0.50
C PRO A 70 0.80 10.69 -1.65
N ARG A 71 1.39 11.09 -2.79
CA ARG A 71 1.42 10.28 -4.02
C ARG A 71 2.85 9.98 -4.42
N ILE A 72 3.08 8.76 -4.89
CA ILE A 72 4.28 8.40 -5.65
C ILE A 72 3.92 8.26 -7.13
N ASP A 73 4.93 8.27 -7.99
CA ASP A 73 4.81 7.91 -9.40
C ASP A 73 5.76 6.76 -9.76
N LEU A 74 5.69 6.28 -10.99
CA LEU A 74 6.54 5.19 -11.44
C LEU A 74 8.03 5.57 -11.41
N LYS A 75 8.36 6.85 -11.60
CA LYS A 75 9.75 7.30 -11.56
C LYS A 75 10.35 7.09 -10.18
N LEU A 76 9.62 7.51 -9.15
CA LEU A 76 10.04 7.31 -7.75
C LEU A 76 10.00 5.83 -7.35
N LEU A 77 8.99 5.07 -7.80
CA LEU A 77 8.90 3.63 -7.54
C LEU A 77 10.12 2.87 -8.08
N PHE A 78 10.59 3.22 -9.27
CA PHE A 78 11.72 2.53 -9.93
C PHE A 78 13.10 2.88 -9.33
N GLU A 79 13.16 3.73 -8.31
CA GLU A 79 14.36 3.89 -7.48
C GLU A 79 14.56 2.74 -6.49
N LEU A 80 13.51 1.91 -6.28
CA LEU A 80 13.61 0.69 -5.48
C LEU A 80 14.29 -0.43 -6.27
N ASP A 81 15.09 -1.22 -5.55
CA ASP A 81 15.69 -2.43 -6.09
C ASP A 81 14.71 -3.60 -5.95
N LYS A 82 14.62 -4.45 -6.99
CA LYS A 82 13.79 -5.65 -6.99
C LYS A 82 14.14 -6.65 -5.88
N ASP A 83 15.40 -6.65 -5.43
CA ASP A 83 15.86 -7.55 -4.37
C ASP A 83 15.58 -7.00 -2.96
N ASP A 84 15.23 -5.73 -2.87
CA ASP A 84 14.90 -5.06 -1.61
C ASP A 84 13.40 -5.15 -1.24
N VAL A 85 12.51 -5.26 -2.23
CA VAL A 85 11.06 -5.15 -1.99
C VAL A 85 10.27 -6.25 -2.67
N TYR A 86 9.13 -6.60 -2.07
CA TYR A 86 7.99 -7.19 -2.78
C TYR A 86 6.93 -6.14 -3.03
N ILE A 87 6.24 -6.27 -4.15
CA ILE A 87 5.19 -5.36 -4.59
C ILE A 87 3.94 -6.16 -4.93
N THR A 88 2.77 -5.70 -4.50
CA THR A 88 1.50 -6.26 -4.98
C THR A 88 0.64 -5.20 -5.67
N SER A 89 -0.25 -5.66 -6.55
CA SER A 89 -1.23 -4.79 -7.23
C SER A 89 -2.32 -4.26 -6.30
N ALA A 90 -2.29 -4.65 -5.03
CA ALA A 90 -3.22 -4.26 -3.98
C ALA A 90 -4.70 -4.54 -4.34
N CYS A 91 -5.61 -3.74 -3.79
CA CYS A 91 -7.05 -3.87 -3.95
C CYS A 91 -7.55 -3.31 -5.29
N ILE A 92 -8.87 -3.34 -5.50
CA ILE A 92 -9.54 -2.80 -6.70
C ILE A 92 -9.15 -1.33 -6.99
N ALA A 93 -8.80 -0.56 -5.94
CA ALA A 93 -8.33 0.81 -6.11
C ALA A 93 -6.99 0.91 -6.85
N GLY A 94 -6.19 -0.16 -6.95
CA GLY A 94 -4.98 -0.22 -7.77
C GLY A 94 -5.25 -0.21 -9.28
N TRP A 95 -6.51 -0.40 -9.69
CA TRP A 95 -6.91 -0.61 -11.08
C TRP A 95 -7.81 0.48 -11.67
N LYS A 96 -7.72 1.71 -11.14
CA LYS A 96 -8.59 2.83 -11.55
C LYS A 96 -8.30 3.39 -12.93
N TYR A 97 -7.10 3.22 -13.46
CA TYR A 97 -6.78 3.67 -14.80
C TYR A 97 -7.27 2.68 -15.86
N GLU A 98 -7.74 3.19 -16.99
CA GLU A 98 -8.15 2.35 -18.13
C GLU A 98 -7.02 1.46 -18.63
N ASP A 99 -5.78 1.99 -18.64
CA ASP A 99 -4.56 1.30 -19.03
C ASP A 99 -3.79 0.70 -17.82
N ALA A 100 -4.46 0.42 -16.70
CA ALA A 100 -3.83 -0.14 -15.49
C ALA A 100 -3.04 -1.43 -15.78
N GLU A 101 -3.52 -2.28 -16.70
CA GLU A 101 -2.81 -3.49 -17.12
C GLU A 101 -1.42 -3.18 -17.67
N GLU A 102 -1.31 -2.18 -18.56
CA GLU A 102 -0.02 -1.77 -19.13
C GLU A 102 0.93 -1.25 -18.06
N VAL A 103 0.39 -0.53 -17.07
CA VAL A 103 1.19 -0.02 -15.94
C VAL A 103 1.71 -1.17 -15.09
N TRP A 104 0.85 -2.14 -14.74
CA TRP A 104 1.27 -3.32 -13.98
C TRP A 104 2.29 -4.17 -14.74
N LEU A 105 2.17 -4.28 -16.05
CA LEU A 105 3.17 -4.94 -16.89
C LEU A 105 4.53 -4.22 -16.88
N LYS A 106 4.55 -2.87 -16.87
CA LYS A 106 5.80 -2.11 -16.72
C LYS A 106 6.46 -2.37 -15.37
N ILE A 107 5.66 -2.40 -14.30
CA ILE A 107 6.14 -2.70 -12.95
C ILE A 107 6.69 -4.13 -12.90
N TRP A 108 5.95 -5.11 -13.41
CA TRP A 108 6.41 -6.49 -13.47
C TRP A 108 7.71 -6.65 -14.27
N LYS A 109 7.83 -6.01 -15.43
CA LYS A 109 9.07 -6.05 -16.23
C LYS A 109 10.28 -5.51 -15.47
N HIS A 110 10.09 -4.54 -14.58
CA HIS A 110 11.16 -3.96 -13.78
C HIS A 110 11.50 -4.83 -12.56
N PHE A 111 10.50 -5.31 -11.82
CA PHE A 111 10.68 -6.01 -10.56
C PHE A 111 10.69 -7.54 -10.70
N GLY A 112 10.26 -8.09 -11.84
CA GLY A 112 10.24 -9.52 -12.10
C GLY A 112 9.47 -10.32 -11.04
N ASN A 113 10.11 -11.33 -10.47
CA ASN A 113 9.53 -12.20 -9.45
C ASN A 113 9.30 -11.53 -8.09
N SER A 114 9.64 -10.26 -7.94
CA SER A 114 9.30 -9.48 -6.74
C SER A 114 7.96 -8.75 -6.85
N PHE A 115 7.29 -8.86 -8.00
CA PHE A 115 5.95 -8.33 -8.21
C PHE A 115 4.91 -9.44 -8.26
N PHE A 116 3.77 -9.21 -7.59
CA PHE A 116 2.63 -10.14 -7.53
C PHE A 116 1.33 -9.42 -7.89
N LEU A 117 0.52 -10.07 -8.72
CA LEU A 117 -0.87 -9.68 -8.89
C LEU A 117 -1.68 -10.20 -7.70
N GLU A 118 -2.53 -9.35 -7.13
CA GLU A 118 -3.25 -9.66 -5.90
C GLU A 118 -4.72 -9.95 -6.17
N TYR A 119 -5.15 -11.17 -5.81
CA TYR A 119 -6.57 -11.52 -5.72
C TYR A 119 -7.13 -11.12 -4.36
N GLN A 120 -8.40 -10.74 -4.32
CA GLN A 120 -9.09 -10.48 -3.07
C GLN A 120 -10.39 -11.28 -2.92
N THR A 121 -10.77 -11.53 -1.67
CA THR A 121 -11.86 -12.45 -1.31
C THR A 121 -13.25 -11.84 -1.39
N HIS A 122 -13.39 -10.55 -1.69
CA HIS A 122 -14.69 -9.87 -1.75
C HIS A 122 -15.62 -10.49 -2.79
N ASN A 123 -16.91 -10.54 -2.47
CA ASN A 123 -17.92 -11.20 -3.30
C ASN A 123 -18.69 -10.23 -4.21
N SER A 124 -18.22 -8.99 -4.37
CA SER A 124 -18.83 -8.03 -5.28
C SER A 124 -18.61 -8.41 -6.75
N LYS A 125 -19.45 -7.90 -7.64
CA LYS A 125 -19.34 -8.16 -9.09
C LYS A 125 -18.04 -7.61 -9.66
N GLU A 126 -17.64 -6.43 -9.19
CA GLU A 126 -16.44 -5.72 -9.61
C GLU A 126 -15.18 -6.50 -9.22
N GLN A 127 -15.13 -7.03 -7.98
CA GLN A 127 -14.01 -7.83 -7.53
C GLN A 127 -13.90 -9.15 -8.30
N LYS A 128 -15.01 -9.82 -8.56
CA LYS A 128 -15.01 -11.04 -9.38
C LYS A 128 -14.49 -10.77 -10.79
N ALA A 129 -14.92 -9.67 -11.41
CA ALA A 129 -14.44 -9.26 -12.72
C ALA A 129 -12.94 -8.95 -12.71
N LEU A 130 -12.45 -8.27 -11.65
CA LEU A 130 -11.04 -8.00 -11.48
C LEU A 130 -10.23 -9.28 -11.26
N ASN A 131 -10.66 -10.18 -10.39
CA ASN A 131 -9.98 -11.47 -10.17
C ASN A 131 -9.87 -12.28 -11.46
N LYS A 132 -10.91 -12.29 -12.30
CA LYS A 132 -10.87 -12.92 -13.62
C LYS A 132 -9.82 -12.27 -14.52
N LYS A 133 -9.79 -10.96 -14.60
CA LYS A 133 -8.79 -10.20 -15.37
C LYS A 133 -7.36 -10.47 -14.90
N ILE A 134 -7.15 -10.49 -13.59
CA ILE A 134 -5.86 -10.83 -12.97
C ILE A 134 -5.43 -12.24 -13.35
N TYR A 135 -6.36 -13.21 -13.31
CA TYR A 135 -6.09 -14.59 -13.70
C TYR A 135 -5.67 -14.68 -15.17
N GLU A 136 -6.42 -14.07 -16.07
CA GLU A 136 -6.11 -14.03 -17.50
C GLU A 136 -4.73 -13.40 -17.75
N MET A 137 -4.41 -12.32 -17.06
CA MET A 137 -3.13 -11.64 -17.14
C MET A 137 -1.98 -12.48 -16.59
N SER A 138 -2.19 -13.15 -15.45
CA SER A 138 -1.22 -14.07 -14.85
C SER A 138 -0.89 -15.22 -15.80
N GLN A 139 -1.90 -15.88 -16.37
CA GLN A 139 -1.71 -17.00 -17.31
C GLN A 139 -1.00 -16.55 -18.59
N LYS A 140 -1.37 -15.38 -19.12
CA LYS A 140 -0.81 -14.84 -20.37
C LYS A 140 0.67 -14.47 -20.25
N TYR A 141 1.07 -13.90 -19.12
CA TYR A 141 2.41 -13.34 -18.95
C TYR A 141 3.29 -14.11 -17.97
N GLY A 142 2.76 -15.09 -17.26
CA GLY A 142 3.50 -15.86 -16.25
C GLY A 142 3.77 -15.04 -14.98
N ILE A 143 2.90 -14.09 -14.62
CA ILE A 143 3.05 -13.25 -13.44
C ILE A 143 2.55 -14.01 -12.21
N GLN A 144 3.35 -14.01 -11.14
CA GLN A 144 2.95 -14.64 -9.88
C GLN A 144 1.73 -13.94 -9.27
N THR A 145 0.89 -14.72 -8.61
CA THR A 145 -0.30 -14.24 -7.93
C THR A 145 -0.22 -14.46 -6.43
N ILE A 146 -0.92 -13.65 -5.65
CA ILE A 146 -1.05 -13.76 -4.20
C ILE A 146 -2.48 -13.43 -3.78
N ILE A 147 -2.91 -13.88 -2.60
CA ILE A 147 -4.18 -13.46 -2.03
C ILE A 147 -3.95 -12.41 -0.96
N GLY A 148 -4.59 -11.24 -1.12
CA GLY A 148 -4.71 -10.20 -0.11
C GLY A 148 -6.13 -10.14 0.47
N LEU A 149 -6.27 -9.52 1.63
CA LEU A 149 -7.53 -9.49 2.38
C LEU A 149 -8.14 -8.10 2.49
N ASP A 150 -7.32 -7.05 2.35
CA ASP A 150 -7.74 -5.64 2.57
C ASP A 150 -8.48 -5.46 3.92
N THR A 151 -7.91 -6.05 4.99
CA THR A 151 -8.53 -6.13 6.31
C THR A 151 -8.65 -4.76 6.97
N HIS A 152 -9.87 -4.39 7.38
CA HIS A 152 -10.17 -3.14 8.08
C HIS A 152 -10.64 -3.35 9.52
N TYR A 153 -10.95 -4.58 9.91
CA TYR A 153 -11.35 -4.97 11.26
C TYR A 153 -11.05 -6.46 11.51
N ILE A 154 -11.02 -6.89 12.77
CA ILE A 154 -10.61 -8.25 13.13
C ILE A 154 -11.75 -9.25 12.90
N SER A 155 -12.95 -8.94 13.37
CA SER A 155 -14.10 -9.85 13.31
C SER A 155 -15.31 -9.19 12.66
N LYS A 156 -16.25 -10.00 12.21
CA LYS A 156 -17.53 -9.51 11.66
C LYS A 156 -18.29 -8.60 12.63
N ASP A 157 -18.17 -8.84 13.94
CA ASP A 157 -18.82 -8.01 14.96
C ASP A 157 -18.23 -6.60 15.04
N ASP A 158 -16.97 -6.43 14.61
CA ASP A 158 -16.32 -5.12 14.56
C ASP A 158 -16.76 -4.26 13.36
N CYS A 159 -17.43 -4.87 12.37
CA CYS A 159 -18.00 -4.16 11.23
C CYS A 159 -18.93 -3.02 11.68
N VAL A 160 -19.84 -3.31 12.61
CA VAL A 160 -20.79 -2.31 13.14
C VAL A 160 -20.07 -1.14 13.80
N LYS A 161 -18.96 -1.40 14.51
CA LYS A 161 -18.14 -0.34 15.14
C LYS A 161 -17.49 0.56 14.07
N ARG A 162 -16.94 -0.04 13.01
CA ARG A 162 -16.37 0.66 11.87
C ARG A 162 -17.42 1.53 11.17
N ASP A 163 -18.58 0.98 10.87
CA ASP A 163 -19.67 1.69 10.19
C ASP A 163 -20.15 2.89 11.00
N ASN A 164 -20.28 2.74 12.31
CA ASN A 164 -20.64 3.84 13.21
C ASN A 164 -19.56 4.95 13.18
N LEU A 165 -18.28 4.58 13.13
CA LEU A 165 -17.18 5.54 13.00
C LEU A 165 -17.23 6.29 11.66
N LEU A 166 -17.47 5.58 10.56
CA LEU A 166 -17.59 6.18 9.22
C LEU A 166 -18.77 7.14 9.16
N LYS A 167 -19.94 6.74 9.65
CA LYS A 167 -21.13 7.60 9.72
C LYS A 167 -20.86 8.90 10.50
N ARG A 168 -20.16 8.80 11.64
CA ARG A 168 -19.78 10.00 12.42
C ARG A 168 -18.84 10.94 11.65
N LYS A 169 -18.03 10.40 10.74
CA LYS A 169 -17.14 11.17 9.85
C LYS A 169 -17.84 11.67 8.58
N GLY A 170 -19.14 11.39 8.41
CA GLY A 170 -19.89 11.74 7.20
C GLY A 170 -19.47 10.91 5.97
N LEU A 171 -18.84 9.76 6.18
CA LEU A 171 -18.39 8.86 5.13
C LEU A 171 -19.40 7.72 4.97
N HIS A 172 -19.80 7.47 3.72
CA HIS A 172 -20.67 6.37 3.34
C HIS A 172 -20.01 5.62 2.19
N TYR A 173 -19.85 4.31 2.35
CA TYR A 173 -19.35 3.43 1.31
C TYR A 173 -20.41 2.37 1.01
N GLU A 174 -20.61 2.08 -0.26
CA GLU A 174 -21.41 0.95 -0.72
C GLU A 174 -20.51 -0.28 -0.72
N GLU A 175 -20.60 -1.09 0.33
CA GLU A 175 -19.71 -2.23 0.58
C GLU A 175 -20.47 -3.56 0.58
N ASP A 176 -21.55 -3.65 -0.23
CA ASP A 176 -22.27 -4.90 -0.36
C ASP A 176 -21.39 -5.99 -1.00
N GLY A 177 -21.29 -7.13 -0.31
CA GLY A 177 -20.41 -8.22 -0.72
C GLY A 177 -18.93 -8.04 -0.40
N TRP A 178 -18.55 -7.01 0.36
CA TRP A 178 -17.17 -6.80 0.80
C TRP A 178 -16.89 -7.53 2.11
N TYR A 179 -15.78 -8.27 2.15
CA TYR A 179 -15.27 -8.97 3.32
C TYR A 179 -13.99 -8.28 3.79
N MET A 180 -14.07 -7.50 4.88
CA MET A 180 -12.96 -6.70 5.40
C MET A 180 -12.49 -7.18 6.78
N ASP A 181 -12.95 -8.34 7.22
CA ASP A 181 -12.51 -9.02 8.43
C ASP A 181 -11.18 -9.75 8.21
N PHE A 182 -10.63 -10.30 9.28
CA PHE A 182 -9.41 -11.10 9.26
C PHE A 182 -9.73 -12.60 9.37
N PRO A 183 -10.05 -13.28 8.24
CA PRO A 183 -10.42 -14.69 8.22
C PRO A 183 -9.20 -15.60 8.39
N ASN A 184 -9.43 -16.83 8.83
CA ASN A 184 -8.42 -17.89 8.75
C ASN A 184 -8.26 -18.44 7.32
N GLY A 185 -7.18 -19.21 7.07
CA GLY A 185 -6.88 -19.71 5.72
C GLY A 185 -7.98 -20.61 5.12
N LYS A 186 -8.73 -21.36 5.94
CA LYS A 186 -9.85 -22.18 5.46
C LYS A 186 -11.00 -21.30 4.96
N GLU A 187 -11.29 -20.23 5.69
CA GLU A 187 -12.33 -19.26 5.28
C GLU A 187 -11.90 -18.50 4.02
N VAL A 188 -10.63 -18.10 3.91
CA VAL A 188 -10.07 -17.50 2.69
C VAL A 188 -10.30 -18.40 1.49
N TYR A 189 -9.90 -19.66 1.58
CA TYR A 189 -10.10 -20.64 0.51
C TYR A 189 -11.59 -20.78 0.13
N GLN A 190 -12.47 -20.91 1.14
CA GLN A 190 -13.91 -21.06 0.90
C GLN A 190 -14.52 -19.81 0.23
N ARG A 191 -14.09 -18.60 0.62
CA ARG A 191 -14.55 -17.35 -0.01
C ARG A 191 -14.12 -17.28 -1.47
N MET A 192 -12.89 -17.69 -1.78
CA MET A 192 -12.40 -17.71 -3.16
C MET A 192 -13.14 -18.74 -4.02
N ILE A 193 -13.39 -19.94 -3.50
CA ILE A 193 -14.20 -20.97 -4.19
C ILE A 193 -15.62 -20.44 -4.45
N ASN A 194 -16.23 -19.78 -3.48
CA ASN A 194 -17.59 -19.25 -3.60
C ASN A 194 -17.72 -18.12 -4.65
N GLN A 195 -16.63 -17.47 -5.02
CA GLN A 195 -16.63 -16.52 -6.14
C GLN A 195 -16.85 -17.21 -7.49
N THR A 196 -16.52 -18.51 -7.63
CA THR A 196 -16.62 -19.30 -8.88
C THR A 196 -15.85 -18.69 -10.06
N VAL A 197 -14.74 -18.01 -9.79
CA VAL A 197 -13.93 -17.29 -10.80
C VAL A 197 -12.65 -18.03 -11.13
N LEU A 198 -11.96 -18.53 -10.10
CA LEU A 198 -10.64 -19.14 -10.23
C LEU A 198 -10.71 -20.67 -10.07
N PRO A 199 -9.84 -21.42 -10.78
CA PRO A 199 -9.62 -22.83 -10.49
C PRO A 199 -9.08 -23.03 -9.06
N SER A 200 -9.39 -24.17 -8.44
CA SER A 200 -8.95 -24.49 -7.07
C SER A 200 -7.42 -24.52 -6.95
N GLU A 201 -6.74 -24.98 -7.99
CA GLU A 201 -5.27 -25.03 -8.05
C GLU A 201 -4.65 -23.65 -8.02
N GLU A 202 -5.25 -22.68 -8.74
CA GLU A 202 -4.79 -21.28 -8.74
C GLU A 202 -5.00 -20.63 -7.37
N ILE A 203 -6.13 -20.90 -6.72
CA ILE A 203 -6.41 -20.40 -5.37
C ILE A 203 -5.36 -20.91 -4.39
N LEU A 204 -5.06 -22.21 -4.41
CA LEU A 204 -4.04 -22.81 -3.57
C LEU A 204 -2.65 -22.26 -3.87
N TYR A 205 -2.31 -22.10 -5.15
CA TYR A 205 -1.04 -21.49 -5.57
C TYR A 205 -0.89 -20.07 -5.01
N ALA A 206 -1.89 -19.22 -5.19
CA ALA A 206 -1.87 -17.85 -4.70
C ALA A 206 -1.82 -17.76 -3.16
N MET A 207 -2.50 -18.69 -2.45
CA MET A 207 -2.38 -18.82 -1.00
C MET A 207 -0.97 -19.25 -0.57
N MET A 208 -0.37 -20.22 -1.25
CA MET A 208 0.99 -20.67 -0.94
C MET A 208 2.03 -19.58 -1.16
N ASN A 209 1.81 -18.67 -2.07
CA ASN A 209 2.72 -17.56 -2.33
C ASN A 209 2.84 -16.57 -1.15
N THR A 210 1.93 -16.60 -0.17
CA THR A 210 2.12 -15.86 1.09
C THR A 210 3.37 -16.33 1.84
N HIS A 211 3.75 -17.61 1.71
CA HIS A 211 5.01 -18.14 2.26
C HIS A 211 6.24 -17.59 1.54
N VAL A 212 6.15 -17.31 0.23
CA VAL A 212 7.23 -16.63 -0.52
C VAL A 212 7.52 -15.26 0.10
N PHE A 213 6.48 -14.49 0.42
CA PHE A 213 6.62 -13.21 1.11
C PHE A 213 7.30 -13.38 2.47
N ILE A 214 6.81 -14.31 3.29
CA ILE A 214 7.33 -14.51 4.65
C ILE A 214 8.79 -14.95 4.60
N ASN A 215 9.11 -15.95 3.77
CA ASN A 215 10.44 -16.54 3.68
C ASN A 215 11.45 -15.64 2.95
N GLY A 216 10.98 -14.79 2.06
CA GLY A 216 11.82 -13.87 1.30
C GLY A 216 12.16 -12.57 2.06
N CYS A 217 11.56 -12.35 3.24
CA CYS A 217 11.85 -11.20 4.08
C CYS A 217 12.75 -11.61 5.24
N GLN A 218 13.81 -10.83 5.48
CA GLN A 218 14.66 -11.01 6.66
C GLN A 218 13.88 -10.77 7.95
N ASP A 219 14.24 -11.47 9.01
CA ASP A 219 13.76 -11.15 10.34
C ASP A 219 14.41 -9.84 10.80
N MET A 220 13.56 -8.85 11.08
CA MET A 220 13.98 -7.51 11.44
C MET A 220 13.60 -7.22 12.89
N THR A 221 14.60 -6.83 13.67
CA THR A 221 14.43 -6.32 15.02
C THR A 221 14.70 -4.82 15.03
N TYR A 222 13.92 -4.07 15.78
CA TYR A 222 14.15 -2.64 15.96
C TYR A 222 14.89 -2.41 17.26
N ASP A 223 15.88 -1.51 17.19
CA ASP A 223 16.47 -0.96 18.40
C ASP A 223 15.43 -0.05 19.06
N THR A 224 14.85 -0.54 20.15
CA THR A 224 13.85 0.17 20.96
C THR A 224 14.48 1.05 22.04
N GLY A 225 15.82 1.10 22.11
CA GLY A 225 16.56 1.95 23.04
C GLY A 225 16.22 3.42 22.83
N PHE A 226 16.08 4.14 23.94
CA PHE A 226 15.85 5.58 23.88
C PHE A 226 17.09 6.30 23.33
N LYS A 227 16.94 7.07 22.25
CA LYS A 227 18.04 7.79 21.59
C LYS A 227 17.78 9.28 21.65
N ILE A 228 18.61 9.98 22.40
CA ILE A 228 18.62 11.45 22.38
C ILE A 228 19.65 11.89 21.33
N PRO A 229 19.26 12.69 20.32
CA PRO A 229 20.24 13.26 19.41
C PRO A 229 21.17 14.21 20.18
N ILE A 230 22.46 13.92 20.12
CA ILE A 230 23.50 14.79 20.72
C ILE A 230 24.11 15.56 19.56
N LEU A 231 24.05 16.90 19.64
CA LEU A 231 24.75 17.77 18.69
C LEU A 231 26.27 17.56 18.79
N ASP A 232 26.97 17.55 17.66
CA ASP A 232 28.42 17.26 17.60
C ASP A 232 29.23 18.11 18.57
N LYS A 233 28.87 19.40 18.75
CA LYS A 233 29.53 20.30 19.69
C LYS A 233 29.37 19.92 21.16
N TYR A 234 28.52 18.96 21.49
CA TYR A 234 28.27 18.50 22.85
C TYR A 234 28.62 17.02 23.05
N LYS A 235 29.23 16.34 22.07
CA LYS A 235 29.58 14.90 22.18
C LYS A 235 30.51 14.61 23.37
N ASP A 236 31.41 15.53 23.67
CA ASP A 236 32.37 15.41 24.77
C ASP A 236 31.91 16.14 26.04
N TYR A 237 30.64 16.55 26.09
CA TYR A 237 30.13 17.32 27.22
C TYR A 237 29.70 16.39 28.35
N ASP A 238 30.38 16.53 29.50
CA ASP A 238 30.11 15.75 30.71
C ASP A 238 28.83 16.26 31.42
N TYR A 239 27.71 15.70 31.06
CA TYR A 239 26.39 16.03 31.63
C TYR A 239 26.29 15.62 33.11
N GLN A 240 27.00 14.57 33.56
CA GLN A 240 27.00 14.12 34.95
C GLN A 240 27.68 15.12 35.83
N LYS A 241 28.87 15.58 35.44
CA LYS A 241 29.63 16.60 36.16
C LYS A 241 28.84 17.91 36.29
N ARG A 242 28.09 18.29 35.27
CA ARG A 242 27.24 19.49 35.32
C ARG A 242 26.03 19.30 36.24
N ALA A 243 25.40 18.13 36.25
CA ALA A 243 24.29 17.82 37.16
C ALA A 243 24.76 17.87 38.62
N GLU A 244 25.96 17.34 38.92
CA GLU A 244 26.60 17.44 40.25
C GLU A 244 26.87 18.89 40.66
N VAL A 245 27.34 19.72 39.75
CA VAL A 245 27.56 21.15 40.00
C VAL A 245 26.25 21.87 40.28
N LEU A 246 25.21 21.62 39.48
CA LEU A 246 23.90 22.23 39.69
C LEU A 246 23.26 21.78 41.01
N HIS A 247 23.43 20.51 41.38
CA HIS A 247 22.92 19.97 42.66
C HIS A 247 23.61 20.55 43.90
N LYS A 248 24.85 21.08 43.73
CA LYS A 248 25.58 21.77 44.81
C LYS A 248 25.22 23.25 44.92
N ILE A 249 24.58 23.82 43.91
CA ILE A 249 24.15 25.23 43.85
C ILE A 249 22.70 25.40 44.29
N LEU A 250 21.86 24.37 44.16
CA LEU A 250 20.48 24.31 44.61
C LEU A 250 20.40 23.71 46.04
#